data_a76a95326e23f94ed8baa32957351774
#
_entry.id   a76a95326e23f94ed8baa32957351774
#
_cell.length_a   1.000
_cell.length_b   1.000
_cell.length_c   1.000
_cell.angle_alpha   90.00
_cell.angle_beta   90.00
_cell.angle_gamma   90.00
#
_symmetry.space_group_name_H-M   'P 1'
#
loop_
_entity.id
_entity.type
_entity.pdbx_description
1 polymer ?
#
loop_
_entity_poly.entity_id
_entity_poly.type
_entity_poly.pdbx_seq_one_letter_code
_entity_poly.pdbx_strand_id
1 'polypeptide(L)' 'MSKKKESINFDNAYTELQAIHAKIQDDNISIEEISTLIRRSTELIKFCKERLRSIEGDIDQAFEEEVE' A
#
# COMPACT_ATOMS: atom_id res chain seq x y z
N MET A 1 -19.54 4.44 -10.07
CA MET A 1 -19.13 4.31 -9.96
C MET A 1 -18.40 4.49 -9.40
N SER A 2 -18.47 4.65 -9.21
CA SER A 2 -17.80 4.81 -8.78
C SER A 2 -17.08 5.02 -8.33
N LYS A 3 -17.00 5.11 -8.27
CA LYS A 3 -16.40 5.16 -8.00
C LYS A 3 -15.57 5.30 -7.57
N LYS A 4 -15.39 5.48 -7.50
CA LYS A 4 -14.77 5.42 -7.14
C LYS A 4 -13.86 5.64 -6.90
N LYS A 5 -13.67 5.93 -6.95
CA LYS A 5 -12.95 6.20 -6.84
C LYS A 5 -12.04 6.38 -6.23
N GLU A 6 -11.70 6.71 -6.35
CA GLU A 6 -10.88 7.02 -5.68
C GLU A 6 -10.50 6.42 -4.58
N SER A 7 -10.99 5.70 -4.19
CA SER A 7 -10.56 5.24 -2.91
C SER A 7 -9.56 4.14 -3.07
N ILE A 8 -8.46 4.32 -2.39
CA ILE A 8 -7.41 3.32 -2.33
C ILE A 8 -7.75 2.39 -1.20
N ASN A 9 -7.82 1.10 -1.46
CA ASN A 9 -7.93 0.14 -0.36
C ASN A 9 -6.66 -0.72 -0.34
N PHE A 10 -6.53 -1.50 0.70
CA PHE A 10 -5.30 -2.26 0.90
C PHE A 10 -5.03 -3.23 -0.24
N ASP A 11 -6.05 -3.92 -0.70
CA ASP A 11 -5.87 -4.89 -1.77
C ASP A 11 -5.39 -4.22 -3.05
N ASN A 12 -5.98 -3.08 -3.38
CA ASN A 12 -5.59 -2.35 -4.57
C ASN A 12 -4.17 -1.81 -4.45
N ALA A 13 -3.83 -1.31 -3.27
CA ALA A 13 -2.48 -0.79 -3.06
C ALA A 13 -1.45 -1.91 -3.20
N TYR A 14 -1.75 -3.05 -2.64
CA TYR A 14 -0.83 -4.18 -2.70
C TYR A 14 -0.64 -4.65 -4.14
N THR A 15 -1.74 -4.74 -4.88
CA THR A 15 -1.68 -5.15 -6.27
C THR A 15 -0.86 -4.17 -7.09
N GLU A 16 -1.06 -2.88 -6.83
CA GLU A 16 -0.31 -1.87 -7.56
C GLU A 16 1.18 -1.95 -7.21
N LEU A 17 1.50 -2.18 -5.94
CA LEU A 17 2.89 -2.32 -5.54
C LEU A 17 3.56 -3.49 -6.24
N GLN A 18 2.84 -4.60 -6.39
CA GLN A 18 3.40 -5.75 -7.11
C GLN A 18 3.66 -5.42 -8.57
N ALA A 19 2.75 -4.67 -9.19
CA ALA A 19 2.93 -4.27 -10.58
C ALA A 19 4.12 -3.33 -10.72
N ILE A 20 4.28 -2.42 -9.77
CA ILE A 20 5.41 -1.50 -9.80
C ILE A 20 6.72 -2.27 -9.64
N HIS A 21 6.73 -3.22 -8.72
CA HIS A 21 7.92 -4.04 -8.50
C HIS A 21 8.34 -4.76 -9.77
N ALA A 22 7.37 -5.33 -10.47
CA ALA A 22 7.66 -6.04 -11.71
C ALA A 22 8.22 -5.10 -12.76
N LYS A 23 7.68 -3.89 -12.83
CA LYS A 23 8.15 -2.92 -13.80
C LYS A 23 9.57 -2.47 -13.51
N ILE A 24 9.89 -2.27 -12.24
CA ILE A 24 11.23 -1.81 -11.88
C ILE A 24 12.29 -2.85 -12.24
N GLN A 25 11.90 -4.12 -12.27
CA GLN A 25 12.82 -5.18 -12.63
C GLN A 25 13.04 -5.30 -14.14
N ASP A 26 12.30 -4.55 -14.92
CA ASP A 26 12.45 -4.55 -16.38
C ASP A 26 13.72 -3.82 -16.76
N ASP A 27 14.59 -4.49 -17.52
CA ASP A 27 15.89 -3.91 -17.90
C ASP A 27 15.76 -2.68 -18.79
N ASN A 28 14.62 -2.51 -19.43
CA ASN A 28 14.44 -1.44 -20.38
C ASN A 28 13.74 -0.21 -19.80
N ILE A 29 13.49 -0.22 -18.53
CA ILE A 29 12.80 0.90 -17.91
C ILE A 29 13.72 2.12 -17.82
N SER A 30 13.17 3.30 -18.05
CA SER A 30 13.97 4.52 -18.01
C SER A 30 14.10 5.02 -16.57
N ILE A 31 15.11 5.84 -16.35
CA ILE A 31 15.35 6.41 -15.02
C ILE A 31 14.19 7.29 -14.60
N GLU A 32 13.61 8.02 -15.54
CA GLU A 32 12.47 8.86 -15.23
C GLU A 32 11.27 8.03 -14.80
N GLU A 33 11.07 6.91 -15.46
CA GLU A 33 9.99 6.02 -15.11
C GLU A 33 10.20 5.41 -13.74
N ILE A 34 11.44 5.01 -13.45
CA ILE A 34 11.76 4.46 -12.15
C ILE A 34 11.47 5.49 -11.06
N SER A 35 11.85 6.73 -11.29
CA SER A 35 11.63 7.78 -10.31
C SER A 35 10.16 7.96 -10.03
N THR A 36 9.34 7.97 -11.09
CA THR A 36 7.89 8.11 -10.92
C THR A 36 7.31 6.94 -10.15
N LEU A 37 7.75 5.73 -10.48
CA LEU A 37 7.24 4.54 -9.82
C LEU A 37 7.64 4.50 -8.35
N ILE A 38 8.85 4.94 -8.04
CA ILE A 38 9.30 4.97 -6.66
C ILE A 38 8.47 5.95 -5.86
N ARG A 39 8.17 7.10 -6.45
CA ARG A 39 7.32 8.07 -5.76
C ARG A 39 5.94 7.49 -5.49
N ARG A 40 5.38 6.83 -6.48
CA ARG A 40 4.07 6.21 -6.30
C ARG A 40 4.11 5.11 -5.27
N SER A 41 5.15 4.27 -5.29
CA SER A 41 5.22 3.19 -4.34
C SER A 41 5.41 3.72 -2.92
N THR A 42 6.09 4.84 -2.74
CA THR A 42 6.21 5.45 -1.42
C THR A 42 4.85 5.83 -0.88
N GLU A 43 3.99 6.40 -1.73
CA GLU A 43 2.65 6.75 -1.31
C GLU A 43 1.86 5.51 -0.92
N LEU A 44 1.99 4.45 -1.70
CA LEU A 44 1.25 3.23 -1.42
C LEU A 44 1.76 2.56 -0.15
N ILE A 45 3.06 2.57 0.05
CA ILE A 45 3.63 1.98 1.26
C ILE A 45 3.16 2.75 2.49
N LYS A 46 3.12 4.06 2.38
CA LYS A 46 2.65 4.87 3.49
C LYS A 46 1.20 4.53 3.82
N PHE A 47 0.37 4.39 2.80
CA PHE A 47 -1.01 4.02 3.01
C PHE A 47 -1.11 2.65 3.69
N CYS A 48 -0.33 1.69 3.23
CA CYS A 48 -0.36 0.36 3.81
C CYS A 48 0.09 0.36 5.26
N LYS A 49 1.12 1.15 5.56
CA LYS A 49 1.59 1.25 6.93
C LYS A 49 0.53 1.82 7.85
N GLU A 50 -0.18 2.83 7.37
CA GLU A 50 -1.23 3.43 8.18
C GLU A 50 -2.36 2.44 8.41
N ARG A 51 -2.71 1.66 7.39
CA ARG A 51 -3.73 0.65 7.56
C ARG A 51 -3.30 -0.41 8.55
N LEU A 52 -2.05 -0.85 8.45
CA LEU A 52 -1.56 -1.86 9.37
C LEU A 52 -1.51 -1.35 10.80
N ARG A 53 -1.13 -0.11 10.96
CA ARG A 53 -1.10 0.49 12.29
C ARG A 53 -2.50 0.53 12.89
N SER A 54 -3.48 0.88 12.07
CA SER A 54 -4.85 0.91 12.53
C SER A 54 -5.33 -0.48 12.95
N ILE A 55 -4.98 -1.48 12.15
CA ILE A 55 -5.35 -2.85 12.47
C ILE A 55 -4.66 -3.32 13.73
N GLU A 56 -3.40 -2.96 13.90
CA GLU A 56 -2.68 -3.34 15.10
C GLU A 56 -3.32 -2.73 16.35
N GLY A 57 -3.77 -1.49 16.22
CA GLY A 57 -4.46 -0.86 17.32
C GLY A 57 -5.73 -1.58 17.67
N ASP A 58 -6.48 -1.99 16.66
CA ASP A 58 -7.71 -2.73 16.89
C ASP A 58 -7.43 -4.06 17.56
N ILE A 59 -6.38 -4.74 17.12
CA ILE A 59 -6.03 -6.04 17.68
C ILE A 59 -5.60 -5.89 19.13
N ASP A 60 -4.78 -4.90 19.40
CA ASP A 60 -4.33 -4.66 20.77
C ASP A 60 -5.50 -4.41 21.69
N GLN A 61 -6.43 -3.60 21.22
CA GLN A 61 -7.58 -3.27 22.05
C GLN A 61 -8.44 -4.49 22.31
N ALA A 62 -8.67 -5.29 21.30
CA ALA A 62 -9.46 -6.51 21.46
C ALA A 62 -8.75 -7.47 22.41
N PHE A 63 -7.44 -7.55 22.30
CA PHE A 63 -6.66 -8.43 23.13
C PHE A 63 -6.75 -8.02 24.60
N GLU A 64 -6.67 -6.73 24.84
CA GLU A 64 -6.75 -6.22 26.20
C GLU A 64 -8.09 -6.53 26.81
N GLU A 65 -9.15 -6.43 26.03
CA GLU A 65 -10.48 -6.72 26.54
C GLU A 65 -10.63 -8.16 26.92
N GLU A 66 -9.98 -9.04 26.18
CA GLU A 66 -10.10 -10.45 26.44
C GLU A 66 -9.29 -10.91 27.63
N VAL A 67 -8.19 -10.24 27.85
CA VAL A 67 -7.30 -10.65 28.93
C VAL A 67 -7.91 -10.37 30.27
N GLU A 68 -8.88 -9.53 30.33
CA GLU A 68 -9.58 -9.24 31.54
C GLU A 68 -10.17 -10.46 32.18
#